data_8d0e96d2378f870d06198d9449b9eb58
#
_entry.id   8d0e96d2378f870d06198d9449b9eb58
#
_cell.length_a   1.000
_cell.length_b   1.000
_cell.length_c   1.000
_cell.angle_alpha   90.00
_cell.angle_beta   90.00
_cell.angle_gamma   90.00
#
_symmetry.space_group_name_H-M   'P 1'
#
loop_
_entity.id
_entity.type
_entity.pdbx_description
1 polymer ?
#
loop_
_entity_poly.entity_id
_entity_poly.type
_entity_poly.pdbx_seq_one_letter_code
_entity_poly.pdbx_strand_id
1 'polypeptide(L)'
;MSERKLVVDHAGLSYEGLFDVHELYMMIDKWLKEKGFDKREMRNVEQVSPNGKYVELELQPWKKITDYAKHIIRMDIKILGIKDVEVRKDGHKVKLQKAKVSIIFDGYLETDWEHRWEQQPMYIFIRTLFDKFVYNTYSSKFEAQLVESVNDLRAQIKSFLNLYKY
;
A
#
# COMPACT_ATOMS: atom_id res chain seq x y z
N MET A 1 16.36 -16.46 -10.31
CA MET A 1 16.06 -15.05 -10.59
C MET A 1 14.68 -14.73 -10.03
N SER A 2 14.57 -13.77 -9.13
CA SER A 2 13.25 -13.38 -8.67
C SER A 2 12.46 -12.72 -9.80
N GLU A 3 11.22 -13.12 -9.97
CA GLU A 3 10.31 -12.54 -10.96
C GLU A 3 9.26 -11.70 -10.23
N ARG A 4 9.07 -10.47 -10.67
CA ARG A 4 8.08 -9.56 -10.13
C ARG A 4 7.03 -9.26 -11.19
N LYS A 5 5.82 -9.71 -10.94
CA LYS A 5 4.65 -9.47 -11.81
C LYS A 5 3.80 -8.33 -11.25
N LEU A 6 3.52 -7.33 -12.08
CA LEU A 6 2.55 -6.29 -11.77
C LEU A 6 1.13 -6.86 -11.89
N VAL A 7 0.40 -6.85 -10.77
CA VAL A 7 -0.97 -7.38 -10.67
C VAL A 7 -2.00 -6.27 -10.55
N VAL A 8 -1.70 -5.25 -9.75
CA VAL A 8 -2.51 -4.04 -9.63
C VAL A 8 -1.71 -2.88 -10.18
N ASP A 9 -2.22 -2.24 -11.21
CA ASP A 9 -1.54 -1.16 -11.93
C ASP A 9 -2.24 0.17 -11.68
N HIS A 10 -1.56 1.08 -10.96
CA HIS A 10 -1.95 2.47 -10.74
C HIS A 10 -3.40 2.67 -10.25
N ALA A 11 -3.84 1.85 -9.29
CA ALA A 11 -5.13 2.08 -8.64
C ALA A 11 -5.08 3.38 -7.83
N GLY A 12 -5.85 4.37 -8.23
CA GLY A 12 -5.82 5.71 -7.65
C GLY A 12 -6.88 5.94 -6.59
N LEU A 13 -6.57 6.86 -5.68
CA LEU A 13 -7.49 7.44 -4.71
C LEU A 13 -7.13 8.91 -4.53
N SER A 14 -8.12 9.80 -4.58
CA SER A 14 -7.91 11.22 -4.30
C SER A 14 -9.05 11.78 -3.44
N TYR A 15 -8.69 12.71 -2.57
CA TYR A 15 -9.62 13.40 -1.70
C TYR A 15 -9.11 14.82 -1.43
N GLU A 16 -10.00 15.78 -1.40
CA GLU A 16 -9.70 17.16 -1.00
C GLU A 16 -10.70 17.60 0.05
N GLY A 17 -10.20 18.08 1.17
CA GLY A 17 -11.05 18.54 2.28
C GLY A 17 -10.33 18.50 3.61
N LEU A 18 -11.12 18.39 4.67
CA LEU A 18 -10.64 18.30 6.05
C LEU A 18 -10.41 16.85 6.45
N PHE A 19 -9.29 16.56 7.07
CA PHE A 19 -8.99 15.29 7.73
C PHE A 19 -7.79 15.45 8.67
N ASP A 20 -7.55 14.45 9.51
CA ASP A 20 -6.35 14.37 10.34
C ASP A 20 -5.27 13.56 9.62
N VAL A 21 -4.18 14.22 9.23
CA VAL A 21 -3.06 13.59 8.51
C VAL A 21 -2.37 12.53 9.35
N HIS A 22 -2.21 12.79 10.65
CA HIS A 22 -1.58 11.82 11.55
C HIS A 22 -2.44 10.56 11.71
N GLU A 23 -3.75 10.73 11.89
CA GLU A 23 -4.68 9.60 11.98
C GLU A 23 -4.75 8.79 10.68
N LEU A 24 -4.58 9.43 9.52
CA LEU A 24 -4.46 8.73 8.24
C LEU A 24 -3.25 7.78 8.25
N TYR A 25 -2.09 8.26 8.71
CA TYR A 25 -0.90 7.41 8.83
C TYR A 25 -1.10 6.28 9.83
N MET A 26 -1.67 6.57 10.98
CA MET A 26 -1.97 5.57 12.00
C MET A 26 -2.92 4.49 11.49
N MET A 27 -3.92 4.86 10.71
CA MET A 27 -4.88 3.93 10.12
C MET A 27 -4.20 3.01 9.09
N ILE A 28 -3.33 3.54 8.24
CA ILE A 28 -2.55 2.75 7.29
C ILE A 28 -1.63 1.78 8.04
N ASP A 29 -0.88 2.25 9.03
CA ASP A 29 0.00 1.41 9.84
C ASP A 29 -0.75 0.28 10.57
N LYS A 30 -1.91 0.59 11.12
CA LYS A 30 -2.78 -0.39 11.77
C LYS A 30 -3.23 -1.46 10.79
N TRP A 31 -3.69 -1.07 9.61
CA TRP A 31 -4.11 -2.01 8.57
C TRP A 31 -2.96 -2.94 8.15
N LEU A 32 -1.77 -2.39 7.92
CA LEU A 32 -0.59 -3.16 7.55
C LEU A 32 -0.26 -4.23 8.60
N LYS A 33 -0.28 -3.86 9.89
CA LYS A 33 -0.05 -4.78 11.00
C LYS A 33 -1.12 -5.86 11.10
N GLU A 34 -2.39 -5.49 10.99
CA GLU A 34 -3.52 -6.43 11.07
C GLU A 34 -3.51 -7.44 9.91
N LYS A 35 -3.08 -7.03 8.73
CA LYS A 35 -2.98 -7.90 7.55
C LYS A 35 -1.65 -8.63 7.43
N GLY A 36 -0.71 -8.39 8.35
CA GLY A 36 0.58 -9.08 8.39
C GLY A 36 1.59 -8.60 7.37
N PHE A 37 1.49 -7.34 6.92
CA PHE A 37 2.49 -6.70 6.07
C PHE A 37 3.59 -6.06 6.90
N ASP A 38 4.84 -6.30 6.51
CA ASP A 38 5.99 -5.57 7.02
C ASP A 38 6.10 -4.22 6.31
N LYS A 39 6.13 -3.15 7.08
CA LYS A 39 6.25 -1.79 6.54
C LYS A 39 7.66 -1.54 6.05
N ARG A 40 7.77 -1.00 4.83
CA ARG A 40 9.02 -0.51 4.27
C ARG A 40 8.80 0.88 3.71
N GLU A 41 9.48 1.86 4.27
CA GLU A 41 9.48 3.24 3.80
C GLU A 41 10.64 3.44 2.83
N MET A 42 10.33 3.88 1.61
CA MET A 42 11.31 4.10 0.56
C MET A 42 11.70 5.57 0.43
N ARG A 43 10.74 6.45 0.63
CA ARG A 43 10.95 7.90 0.54
C ARG A 43 9.97 8.62 1.48
N ASN A 44 10.47 9.65 2.13
CA ASN A 44 9.67 10.58 2.93
C ASN A 44 10.26 11.99 2.75
N VAL A 45 9.51 12.84 2.09
CA VAL A 45 9.88 14.23 1.82
C VAL A 45 8.80 15.15 2.38
N GLU A 46 9.22 16.10 3.16
CA GLU A 46 8.37 17.13 3.73
C GLU A 46 8.90 18.50 3.37
N GLN A 47 8.06 19.34 2.82
CA GLN A 47 8.39 20.72 2.46
C GLN A 47 7.37 21.69 3.02
N VAL A 48 7.82 22.77 3.59
CA VAL A 48 6.99 23.88 4.09
C VAL A 48 7.08 25.04 3.12
N SER A 49 5.95 25.54 2.66
CA SER A 49 5.84 26.69 1.79
C SER A 49 4.81 27.69 2.31
N PRO A 50 4.79 28.94 1.82
CA PRO A 50 3.74 29.91 2.19
C PRO A 50 2.31 29.43 1.89
N ASN A 51 2.16 28.54 0.90
CA ASN A 51 0.88 27.98 0.48
C ASN A 51 0.46 26.73 1.27
N GLY A 52 1.21 26.35 2.29
CA GLY A 52 0.98 25.15 3.09
C GLY A 52 2.12 24.16 3.02
N LYS A 53 1.99 23.09 3.78
CA LYS A 53 2.97 22.02 3.86
C LYS A 53 2.68 20.96 2.76
N TYR A 54 3.74 20.43 2.20
CA TYR A 54 3.70 19.33 1.24
C TYR A 54 4.37 18.08 1.83
N VAL A 55 3.75 16.94 1.66
CA VAL A 55 4.32 15.64 2.06
C VAL A 55 4.27 14.68 0.88
N GLU A 56 5.38 14.01 0.63
CA GLU A 56 5.48 12.91 -0.33
C GLU A 56 6.08 11.70 0.37
N LEU A 57 5.34 10.62 0.42
CA LEU A 57 5.69 9.39 1.11
C LEU A 57 5.52 8.20 0.17
N GLU A 58 6.59 7.43 -0.02
CA GLU A 58 6.55 6.16 -0.73
C GLU A 58 6.75 5.02 0.25
N LEU A 59 5.76 4.14 0.33
CA LEU A 59 5.78 2.91 1.11
C LEU A 59 5.78 1.70 0.17
N GLN A 60 6.54 0.68 0.52
CA GLN A 60 6.53 -0.63 -0.15
C GLN A 60 6.37 -1.76 0.88
N PRO A 61 5.25 -1.83 1.59
CA PRO A 61 5.00 -2.95 2.49
C PRO A 61 4.95 -4.26 1.73
N TRP A 62 5.42 -5.31 2.38
CA TRP A 62 5.46 -6.64 1.80
C TRP A 62 4.98 -7.69 2.78
N LYS A 63 4.48 -8.80 2.26
CA LYS A 63 4.00 -9.93 3.03
C LYS A 63 4.43 -11.24 2.40
N LYS A 64 5.08 -12.08 3.19
CA LYS A 64 5.39 -13.45 2.78
C LYS A 64 4.09 -14.26 2.70
N ILE A 65 3.85 -14.87 1.55
CA ILE A 65 2.72 -15.77 1.34
C ILE A 65 3.18 -17.23 1.47
N THR A 66 4.26 -17.56 0.79
CA THR A 66 4.96 -18.84 0.88
C THR A 66 6.47 -18.61 0.84
N ASP A 67 7.26 -19.67 0.98
CA ASP A 67 8.72 -19.57 0.79
C ASP A 67 9.09 -19.17 -0.64
N TYR A 68 8.15 -19.32 -1.58
CA TYR A 68 8.34 -19.00 -2.99
C TYR A 68 7.72 -17.67 -3.41
N ALA A 69 6.64 -17.23 -2.78
CA ALA A 69 5.86 -16.07 -3.19
C ALA A 69 5.66 -15.04 -2.07
N LYS A 70 5.76 -13.77 -2.41
CA LYS A 70 5.39 -12.65 -1.53
C LYS A 70 4.57 -11.59 -2.27
N HIS A 71 3.71 -10.91 -1.52
CA HIS A 71 3.00 -9.73 -1.96
C HIS A 71 3.80 -8.47 -1.63
N ILE A 72 3.83 -7.53 -2.56
CA ILE A 72 4.36 -6.18 -2.35
C ILE A 72 3.28 -5.20 -2.79
N ILE A 73 2.96 -4.24 -1.92
CA ILE A 73 2.08 -3.14 -2.24
C ILE A 73 2.93 -1.86 -2.26
N ARG A 74 3.04 -1.21 -3.40
CA ARG A 74 3.65 0.11 -3.48
C ARG A 74 2.57 1.17 -3.32
N MET A 75 2.76 2.07 -2.39
CA MET A 75 1.90 3.23 -2.17
C MET A 75 2.70 4.50 -2.37
N ASP A 76 2.28 5.32 -3.32
CA ASP A 76 2.81 6.67 -3.54
C ASP A 76 1.77 7.67 -3.01
N ILE A 77 2.06 8.27 -1.86
CA ILE A 77 1.18 9.16 -1.12
C ILE A 77 1.68 10.59 -1.26
N LYS A 78 0.85 11.46 -1.80
CA LYS A 78 1.12 12.90 -1.92
C LYS A 78 0.02 13.69 -1.21
N ILE A 79 0.43 14.56 -0.29
CA ILE A 79 -0.49 15.43 0.44
C ILE A 79 -0.06 16.87 0.21
N LEU A 80 -0.93 17.64 -0.44
CA LEU A 80 -0.67 18.99 -0.91
C LEU A 80 -1.42 20.03 -0.10
N GLY A 81 -0.76 21.16 0.15
CA GLY A 81 -1.40 22.33 0.71
C GLY A 81 -1.92 22.15 2.13
N ILE A 82 -1.22 21.36 2.96
CA ILE A 82 -1.63 21.06 4.32
C ILE A 82 -1.64 22.35 5.14
N LYS A 83 -2.82 22.72 5.67
CA LYS A 83 -3.04 23.85 6.56
C LYS A 83 -3.85 23.42 7.77
N ASP A 84 -3.41 23.84 8.95
CA ASP A 84 -4.16 23.61 10.19
C ASP A 84 -5.44 24.45 10.20
N VAL A 85 -6.56 23.82 10.55
CA VAL A 85 -7.88 24.44 10.67
C VAL A 85 -8.49 24.03 12.00
N GLU A 86 -9.03 24.98 12.76
CA GLU A 86 -9.85 24.68 13.93
C GLU A 86 -11.31 24.49 13.52
N VAL A 87 -11.88 23.35 13.89
CA VAL A 87 -13.29 23.01 13.63
C VAL A 87 -13.98 22.74 14.96
N ARG A 88 -15.21 23.22 15.12
CA ARG A 88 -16.05 22.87 16.26
C ARG A 88 -16.88 21.62 15.95
N LYS A 89 -16.67 20.59 16.75
CA LYS A 89 -17.46 19.35 16.70
C LYS A 89 -18.02 19.07 18.10
N ASP A 90 -19.33 18.91 18.20
CA ASP A 90 -20.03 18.61 19.47
C ASP A 90 -19.67 19.59 20.63
N GLY A 91 -19.48 20.87 20.30
CA GLY A 91 -19.11 21.91 21.29
C GLY A 91 -17.61 21.98 21.64
N HIS A 92 -16.80 21.05 21.08
CA HIS A 92 -15.35 20.99 21.30
C HIS A 92 -14.59 21.52 20.09
N LYS A 93 -13.47 22.21 20.33
CA LYS A 93 -12.53 22.61 19.28
C LYS A 93 -11.65 21.42 18.93
N VAL A 94 -11.65 21.03 17.66
CA VAL A 94 -10.80 19.98 17.09
C VAL A 94 -9.88 20.60 16.05
N LYS A 95 -8.59 20.26 16.11
CA LYS A 95 -7.63 20.64 15.06
C LYS A 95 -7.65 19.58 13.98
N LEU A 96 -7.96 20.01 12.77
CA LEU A 96 -7.87 19.21 11.56
C LEU A 96 -6.96 19.92 10.56
N GLN A 97 -6.60 19.21 9.50
CA GLN A 97 -5.88 19.79 8.38
C GLN A 97 -6.80 19.84 7.16
N LYS A 98 -6.73 20.94 6.44
CA LYS A 98 -7.27 21.04 5.09
C LYS A 98 -6.15 20.70 4.12
N ALA A 99 -6.35 19.72 3.28
CA ALA A 99 -5.35 19.28 2.33
C ALA A 99 -5.98 18.53 1.14
N LYS A 100 -5.17 18.31 0.11
CA LYS A 100 -5.48 17.41 -0.98
C LYS A 100 -4.56 16.20 -0.90
N VAL A 101 -5.15 15.02 -0.72
CA VAL A 101 -4.42 13.75 -0.71
C VAL A 101 -4.63 13.00 -2.01
N SER A 102 -3.56 12.46 -2.56
CA SER A 102 -3.56 11.56 -3.71
C SER A 102 -2.72 10.34 -3.38
N ILE A 103 -3.26 9.16 -3.57
CA ILE A 103 -2.57 7.90 -3.33
C ILE A 103 -2.68 7.03 -4.57
N ILE A 104 -1.55 6.51 -5.04
CA ILE A 104 -1.47 5.53 -6.11
C ILE A 104 -0.98 4.22 -5.53
N PHE A 105 -1.70 3.14 -5.83
CA PHE A 105 -1.39 1.79 -5.39
C PHE A 105 -0.95 0.94 -6.58
N ASP A 106 0.21 0.31 -6.46
CA ASP A 106 0.66 -0.77 -7.34
C ASP A 106 0.80 -2.05 -6.52
N GLY A 107 0.35 -3.16 -7.04
CA GLY A 107 0.47 -4.46 -6.40
C GLY A 107 1.35 -5.40 -7.21
N TYR A 108 2.36 -5.98 -6.58
CA TYR A 108 3.29 -6.92 -7.21
C TYR A 108 3.24 -8.27 -6.52
N LEU A 109 3.19 -9.32 -7.33
CA LEU A 109 3.49 -10.68 -6.90
C LEU A 109 4.95 -10.98 -7.25
N GLU A 110 5.80 -11.16 -6.26
CA GLU A 110 7.19 -11.56 -6.45
C GLU A 110 7.36 -13.04 -6.10
N THR A 111 7.96 -13.78 -7.03
CA THR A 111 8.23 -15.22 -6.89
C THR A 111 9.71 -15.49 -6.86
N ASP A 112 10.11 -16.63 -6.27
CA ASP A 112 11.50 -17.04 -6.09
C ASP A 112 12.37 -15.95 -5.38
N TRP A 113 11.77 -15.26 -4.42
CA TRP A 113 12.40 -14.12 -3.75
C TRP A 113 13.56 -14.53 -2.81
N GLU A 114 13.62 -15.80 -2.35
CA GLU A 114 14.71 -16.31 -1.54
C GLU A 114 15.87 -16.88 -2.39
N HIS A 115 15.76 -16.92 -3.69
CA HIS A 115 16.75 -17.47 -4.64
C HIS A 115 17.21 -18.92 -4.33
N ARG A 116 16.42 -19.68 -3.58
CA ARG A 116 16.78 -21.04 -3.14
C ARG A 116 16.74 -22.07 -4.28
N TRP A 117 15.96 -21.78 -5.33
CA TRP A 117 15.69 -22.70 -6.42
C TRP A 117 16.74 -22.66 -7.53
N GLU A 118 17.64 -21.66 -7.51
CA GLU A 118 18.64 -21.47 -8.56
C GLU A 118 19.92 -22.31 -8.33
N GLN A 119 20.13 -22.87 -7.14
CA GLN A 119 21.40 -23.44 -6.76
C GLN A 119 21.61 -24.94 -7.07
N GLN A 120 20.56 -25.65 -7.49
CA GLN A 120 20.66 -27.09 -7.80
C GLN A 120 19.91 -27.46 -9.09
N PRO A 121 20.54 -28.23 -10.00
CA PRO A 121 19.91 -28.63 -11.30
C PRO A 121 18.60 -29.39 -11.14
N MET A 122 18.46 -30.20 -10.08
CA MET A 122 17.23 -30.93 -9.78
C MET A 122 16.05 -30.00 -9.45
N TYR A 123 16.31 -28.88 -8.78
CA TYR A 123 15.28 -27.89 -8.48
C TYR A 123 14.81 -27.14 -9.72
N ILE A 124 15.70 -26.92 -10.70
CA ILE A 124 15.32 -26.32 -11.99
C ILE A 124 14.32 -27.21 -12.72
N PHE A 125 14.53 -28.53 -12.71
CA PHE A 125 13.61 -29.48 -13.33
C PHE A 125 12.26 -29.53 -12.60
N ILE A 126 12.26 -29.62 -11.27
CA ILE A 126 11.05 -29.59 -10.44
C ILE A 126 10.32 -28.25 -10.61
N ARG A 127 11.04 -27.13 -10.66
CA ARG A 127 10.48 -25.78 -10.91
C ARG A 127 9.78 -25.74 -12.27
N THR A 128 10.40 -26.25 -13.32
CA THR A 128 9.81 -26.28 -14.67
C THR A 128 8.51 -27.08 -14.70
N LEU A 129 8.45 -28.21 -14.00
CA LEU A 129 7.23 -29.00 -13.86
C LEU A 129 6.20 -28.29 -12.99
N PHE A 130 6.60 -27.65 -11.88
CA PHE A 130 5.75 -26.90 -10.98
C PHE A 130 5.15 -25.69 -11.70
N ASP A 131 5.96 -24.90 -12.41
CA ASP A 131 5.52 -23.74 -13.18
C ASP A 131 4.52 -24.14 -14.28
N LYS A 132 4.73 -25.28 -14.91
CA LYS A 132 3.87 -25.76 -16.00
C LYS A 132 2.52 -26.31 -15.53
N PHE A 133 2.47 -27.02 -14.40
CA PHE A 133 1.29 -27.78 -13.98
C PHE A 133 0.59 -27.25 -12.72
N VAL A 134 1.30 -26.56 -11.84
CA VAL A 134 0.79 -26.15 -10.52
C VAL A 134 0.77 -24.64 -10.37
N TYR A 135 1.74 -23.93 -10.94
CA TYR A 135 1.94 -22.49 -10.77
C TYR A 135 0.73 -21.65 -11.23
N ASN A 136 0.13 -22.02 -12.36
CA ASN A 136 -1.02 -21.26 -12.88
C ASN A 136 -2.22 -21.22 -11.93
N THR A 137 -2.45 -22.28 -11.19
CA THR A 137 -3.55 -22.36 -10.22
C THR A 137 -3.24 -21.59 -8.94
N TYR A 138 -2.02 -21.73 -8.43
CA TYR A 138 -1.59 -21.03 -7.22
C TYR A 138 -1.33 -19.54 -7.45
N SER A 139 -0.73 -19.18 -8.60
CA SER A 139 -0.48 -17.77 -8.89
C SER A 139 -1.76 -16.97 -9.05
N SER A 140 -2.77 -17.54 -9.69
CA SER A 140 -4.09 -16.90 -9.82
C SER A 140 -4.74 -16.64 -8.47
N LYS A 141 -4.61 -17.57 -7.53
CA LYS A 141 -5.09 -17.39 -6.15
C LYS A 141 -4.33 -16.28 -5.42
N PHE A 142 -3.01 -16.26 -5.52
CA PHE A 142 -2.19 -15.24 -4.87
C PHE A 142 -2.41 -13.85 -5.49
N GLU A 143 -2.59 -13.78 -6.80
CA GLU A 143 -2.96 -12.54 -7.49
C GLU A 143 -4.32 -12.01 -7.01
N ALA A 144 -5.32 -12.87 -6.92
CA ALA A 144 -6.65 -12.50 -6.42
C ALA A 144 -6.59 -11.99 -4.98
N GLN A 145 -5.84 -12.64 -4.11
CA GLN A 145 -5.64 -12.20 -2.72
C GLN A 145 -4.94 -10.83 -2.65
N LEU A 146 -3.97 -10.57 -3.53
CA LEU A 146 -3.31 -9.27 -3.60
C LEU A 146 -4.27 -8.17 -4.05
N VAL A 147 -5.07 -8.42 -5.08
CA VAL A 147 -6.11 -7.49 -5.56
C VAL A 147 -7.10 -7.19 -4.44
N GLU A 148 -7.56 -8.20 -3.72
CA GLU A 148 -8.46 -8.05 -2.59
C GLU A 148 -7.83 -7.19 -1.48
N SER A 149 -6.56 -7.42 -1.13
CA SER A 149 -5.84 -6.65 -0.11
C SER A 149 -5.72 -5.18 -0.51
N VAL A 150 -5.35 -4.87 -1.75
CA VAL A 150 -5.25 -3.48 -2.25
C VAL A 150 -6.62 -2.80 -2.24
N ASN A 151 -7.66 -3.49 -2.69
CA ASN A 151 -9.02 -2.95 -2.71
C ASN A 151 -9.55 -2.70 -1.31
N ASP A 152 -9.28 -3.60 -0.36
CA ASP A 152 -9.67 -3.42 1.04
C ASP A 152 -8.98 -2.22 1.68
N LEU A 153 -7.66 -2.09 1.52
CA LEU A 153 -6.91 -0.93 2.02
C LEU A 153 -7.44 0.37 1.42
N ARG A 154 -7.64 0.40 0.12
CA ARG A 154 -8.17 1.56 -0.59
C ARG A 154 -9.57 1.94 -0.11
N ALA A 155 -10.45 0.95 0.08
CA ALA A 155 -11.80 1.17 0.58
C ALA A 155 -11.79 1.71 2.02
N GLN A 156 -10.92 1.21 2.87
CA GLN A 156 -10.80 1.68 4.25
C GLN A 156 -10.26 3.12 4.34
N ILE A 157 -9.27 3.47 3.53
CA ILE A 157 -8.77 4.85 3.43
C ILE A 157 -9.89 5.77 2.95
N LYS A 158 -10.64 5.37 1.92
CA LYS A 158 -11.76 6.14 1.41
C LYS A 158 -12.85 6.35 2.46
N SER A 159 -13.20 5.32 3.21
CA SER A 159 -14.16 5.41 4.31
C SER A 159 -13.66 6.36 5.40
N PHE A 160 -12.40 6.25 5.78
CA PHE A 160 -11.78 7.15 6.75
C PHE A 160 -11.89 8.62 6.32
N LEU A 161 -11.50 8.93 5.08
CA LEU A 161 -11.56 10.29 4.55
C LEU A 161 -13.01 10.81 4.44
N ASN A 162 -13.96 9.95 4.10
CA ASN A 162 -15.37 10.30 4.02
C ASN A 162 -16.02 10.62 5.38
N LEU A 163 -15.45 10.13 6.50
CA LEU A 163 -15.90 10.49 7.84
C LEU A 163 -15.75 11.98 8.15
N TYR A 164 -14.87 12.68 7.44
CA TYR A 164 -14.62 14.12 7.61
C TYR A 164 -15.39 14.99 6.59
N LYS A 165 -16.16 14.38 5.70
CA LYS A 165 -17.09 15.13 4.85
C LYS A 165 -18.30 15.58 5.66
N TYR A 166 -18.44 16.86 5.82
CA TYR A 166 -19.59 17.53 6.42
C TYR A 166 -20.36 18.34 5.36
#